data_f07b9595d793f20e0ca0df64c6b0ead7
#
_entry.id   f07b9595d793f20e0ca0df64c6b0ead7
#
_cell.length_a   1.000
_cell.length_b   1.000
_cell.length_c   1.000
_cell.angle_alpha   90.00
_cell.angle_beta   90.00
_cell.angle_gamma   90.00
#
_symmetry.space_group_name_H-M   'P 1'
#
loop_
_entity.id
_entity.type
_entity.pdbx_description
1 polymer ?
#
loop_
_entity_poly.entity_id
_entity_poly.type
_entity_poly.pdbx_seq_one_letter_code
_entity_poly.pdbx_strand_id
1 'polypeptide(L)'
;GDDFRDIDVAFVSAGGSVSLEYAETITKHGAVMIDNSSAFRMYSDVPLVVPEVNAADALVRPRGIIANPNCTTIQMVSPIQRVHVATYQAASGAGARGMAELDDQIRAIGRGEEPEVKKFAYQLAYNLIPQIDVFADDDYTKEELKMYHETRKIMHSDLQVSATCVRVPVTRAHSEAIWVETTEPLELDAVREAFRKAPGIVLQDDPEDQVYPMPLFIAEKDPVYVGRLRRDLSSPKGITFWCVSDQIKKGAALNAVQIAEYLVAQGSLSKK
;
A
#
# COMPACT_ATOMS: atom_id res chain seq x y z
N GLY A 1 -7.75 6.95 -31.00
CA GLY A 1 -7.82 5.59 -30.53
C GLY A 1 -6.72 4.66 -31.00
N ASP A 2 -5.83 5.04 -31.92
CA ASP A 2 -4.79 4.15 -32.45
C ASP A 2 -3.40 4.34 -31.78
N ASP A 3 -3.32 5.19 -30.78
CA ASP A 3 -2.08 5.59 -30.12
C ASP A 3 -1.43 4.45 -29.28
N PHE A 4 -2.15 3.35 -29.05
CA PHE A 4 -1.67 2.19 -28.28
C PHE A 4 -1.36 0.96 -29.13
N ARG A 5 -1.30 1.06 -30.49
CA ARG A 5 -1.07 -0.08 -31.38
C ARG A 5 0.27 -0.78 -31.15
N ASP A 6 1.32 -0.02 -30.86
CA ASP A 6 2.68 -0.51 -30.71
C ASP A 6 3.16 -0.44 -29.25
N ILE A 7 2.19 -0.38 -28.32
CA ILE A 7 2.47 -0.35 -26.88
C ILE A 7 2.21 -1.74 -26.29
N ASP A 8 3.18 -2.28 -25.57
CA ASP A 8 3.05 -3.55 -24.85
C ASP A 8 2.45 -3.37 -23.48
N VAL A 9 2.83 -2.31 -22.76
CA VAL A 9 2.36 -2.00 -21.40
C VAL A 9 2.02 -0.51 -21.28
N ALA A 10 0.87 -0.20 -20.70
CA ALA A 10 0.45 1.15 -20.36
C ALA A 10 0.26 1.29 -18.83
N PHE A 11 1.05 2.15 -18.20
CA PHE A 11 0.85 2.53 -16.80
C PHE A 11 -0.17 3.65 -16.69
N VAL A 12 -1.24 3.43 -15.93
CA VAL A 12 -2.31 4.40 -15.75
C VAL A 12 -2.36 4.86 -14.28
N SER A 13 -2.16 6.15 -14.04
CA SER A 13 -2.15 6.76 -12.70
C SER A 13 -2.82 8.14 -12.69
N ALA A 14 -3.84 8.33 -13.53
CA ALA A 14 -4.54 9.60 -13.70
C ALA A 14 -5.89 9.68 -12.96
N GLY A 15 -6.18 8.67 -12.13
CA GLY A 15 -7.44 8.55 -11.36
C GLY A 15 -8.47 7.64 -12.02
N GLY A 16 -9.45 7.20 -11.20
CA GLY A 16 -10.37 6.13 -11.59
C GLY A 16 -11.25 6.45 -12.79
N SER A 17 -11.72 7.68 -12.95
CA SER A 17 -12.53 8.10 -14.10
C SER A 17 -11.76 7.98 -15.42
N VAL A 18 -10.50 8.40 -15.42
CA VAL A 18 -9.61 8.28 -16.59
C VAL A 18 -9.31 6.81 -16.88
N SER A 19 -9.05 6.00 -15.84
CA SER A 19 -8.83 4.57 -16.02
C SER A 19 -10.02 3.88 -16.67
N LEU A 20 -11.25 4.17 -16.23
CA LEU A 20 -12.47 3.63 -16.81
C LEU A 20 -12.68 4.08 -18.26
N GLU A 21 -12.43 5.35 -18.56
CA GLU A 21 -12.62 5.94 -19.89
C GLU A 21 -11.65 5.32 -20.93
N TYR A 22 -10.39 5.10 -20.56
CA TYR A 22 -9.35 4.68 -21.49
C TYR A 22 -9.06 3.20 -21.52
N ALA A 23 -9.61 2.39 -20.61
CA ALA A 23 -9.29 0.97 -20.47
C ALA A 23 -9.48 0.19 -21.79
N GLU A 24 -10.64 0.32 -22.45
CA GLU A 24 -10.91 -0.35 -23.72
C GLU A 24 -9.99 0.16 -24.84
N THR A 25 -9.74 1.46 -24.88
CA THR A 25 -8.84 2.07 -25.87
C THR A 25 -7.42 1.55 -25.74
N ILE A 26 -6.94 1.33 -24.52
CA ILE A 26 -5.61 0.78 -24.23
C ILE A 26 -5.54 -0.70 -24.62
N THR A 27 -6.50 -1.50 -24.18
CA THR A 27 -6.42 -2.95 -24.27
C THR A 27 -6.84 -3.53 -25.62
N LYS A 28 -7.64 -2.83 -26.42
CA LYS A 28 -8.15 -3.32 -27.73
C LYS A 28 -7.06 -3.69 -28.74
N HIS A 29 -5.87 -3.16 -28.61
CA HIS A 29 -4.72 -3.45 -29.48
C HIS A 29 -3.70 -4.41 -28.83
N GLY A 30 -4.06 -5.04 -27.70
CA GLY A 30 -3.24 -6.03 -27.00
C GLY A 30 -2.24 -5.42 -26.01
N ALA A 31 -2.28 -4.12 -25.75
CA ALA A 31 -1.51 -3.52 -24.67
C ALA A 31 -2.03 -4.01 -23.31
N VAL A 32 -1.13 -4.32 -22.37
CA VAL A 32 -1.50 -4.61 -20.99
C VAL A 32 -1.60 -3.29 -20.21
N MET A 33 -2.76 -3.02 -19.64
CA MET A 33 -2.96 -1.87 -18.76
C MET A 33 -2.63 -2.23 -17.31
N ILE A 34 -1.67 -1.54 -16.71
CA ILE A 34 -1.41 -1.62 -15.25
C ILE A 34 -1.98 -0.36 -14.60
N ASP A 35 -3.08 -0.53 -13.87
CA ASP A 35 -3.88 0.57 -13.31
C ASP A 35 -3.56 0.82 -11.84
N ASN A 36 -3.05 2.00 -11.52
CA ASN A 36 -2.75 2.42 -10.16
C ASN A 36 -3.96 3.04 -9.42
N SER A 37 -5.08 3.21 -10.11
CA SER A 37 -6.31 3.72 -9.49
C SER A 37 -7.09 2.62 -8.76
N SER A 38 -8.16 2.99 -8.07
CA SER A 38 -9.07 2.02 -7.44
C SER A 38 -10.15 1.48 -8.39
N ALA A 39 -10.19 1.91 -9.67
CA ALA A 39 -11.29 1.66 -10.59
C ALA A 39 -11.57 0.18 -10.82
N PHE A 40 -10.54 -0.64 -10.98
CA PHE A 40 -10.65 -2.04 -11.35
C PHE A 40 -10.31 -3.03 -10.24
N ARG A 41 -9.85 -2.58 -9.07
CA ARG A 41 -9.33 -3.44 -8.00
C ARG A 41 -10.28 -4.53 -7.55
N MET A 42 -11.59 -4.25 -7.51
CA MET A 42 -12.59 -5.19 -7.02
C MET A 42 -13.30 -5.99 -8.12
N TYR A 43 -12.95 -5.80 -9.40
CA TYR A 43 -13.49 -6.63 -10.48
C TYR A 43 -12.93 -8.05 -10.40
N SER A 44 -13.79 -9.06 -10.47
CA SER A 44 -13.40 -10.48 -10.35
C SER A 44 -12.53 -10.97 -11.51
N ASP A 45 -12.67 -10.34 -12.67
CA ASP A 45 -11.94 -10.62 -13.90
C ASP A 45 -10.70 -9.71 -14.12
N VAL A 46 -10.31 -8.96 -13.09
CA VAL A 46 -9.08 -8.16 -13.07
C VAL A 46 -8.23 -8.59 -11.88
N PRO A 47 -7.00 -9.12 -12.10
CA PRO A 47 -6.11 -9.47 -11.01
C PRO A 47 -5.62 -8.23 -10.26
N LEU A 48 -5.53 -8.35 -8.95
CA LEU A 48 -4.97 -7.35 -8.03
C LEU A 48 -3.62 -7.88 -7.52
N VAL A 49 -2.50 -7.27 -7.94
CA VAL A 49 -1.20 -7.95 -7.87
C VAL A 49 -0.18 -7.21 -7.01
N VAL A 50 0.40 -7.97 -6.09
CA VAL A 50 1.66 -7.65 -5.38
C VAL A 50 2.68 -8.70 -5.80
N PRO A 51 3.72 -8.38 -6.60
CA PRO A 51 4.63 -9.38 -7.18
C PRO A 51 5.29 -10.31 -6.18
N GLU A 52 5.60 -9.84 -4.98
CA GLU A 52 6.20 -10.67 -3.92
C GLU A 52 5.23 -11.68 -3.31
N VAL A 53 3.92 -11.57 -3.63
CA VAL A 53 2.85 -12.34 -2.99
C VAL A 53 2.13 -13.25 -3.99
N ASN A 54 1.59 -12.65 -5.05
CA ASN A 54 0.70 -13.30 -6.00
C ASN A 54 1.05 -12.97 -7.45
N ALA A 55 2.34 -12.88 -7.79
CA ALA A 55 2.82 -12.51 -9.13
C ALA A 55 2.15 -13.32 -10.26
N ALA A 56 1.89 -14.62 -10.03
CA ALA A 56 1.28 -15.50 -11.03
C ALA A 56 -0.12 -15.05 -11.46
N ASP A 57 -0.85 -14.32 -10.62
CA ASP A 57 -2.18 -13.79 -10.96
C ASP A 57 -2.11 -12.82 -12.15
N ALA A 58 -0.98 -12.13 -12.32
CA ALA A 58 -0.77 -11.23 -13.46
C ALA A 58 -0.82 -11.94 -14.82
N LEU A 59 -0.63 -13.25 -14.86
CA LEU A 59 -0.69 -14.04 -16.09
C LEU A 59 -2.15 -14.30 -16.53
N VAL A 60 -3.11 -14.24 -15.60
CA VAL A 60 -4.54 -14.44 -15.85
C VAL A 60 -5.25 -13.08 -15.81
N ARG A 61 -5.31 -12.43 -16.96
CA ARG A 61 -5.87 -11.07 -17.12
C ARG A 61 -6.83 -10.99 -18.32
N PRO A 62 -8.02 -11.59 -18.26
CA PRO A 62 -8.92 -11.70 -19.40
C PRO A 62 -9.31 -10.36 -20.02
N ARG A 63 -9.27 -9.28 -19.28
CA ARG A 63 -9.52 -7.92 -19.76
C ARG A 63 -8.28 -7.19 -20.26
N GLY A 64 -7.09 -7.81 -20.21
CA GLY A 64 -5.83 -7.10 -20.49
C GLY A 64 -5.45 -6.06 -19.43
N ILE A 65 -6.13 -6.06 -18.27
CA ILE A 65 -5.94 -5.10 -17.18
C ILE A 65 -5.39 -5.82 -15.95
N ILE A 66 -4.43 -5.19 -15.28
CA ILE A 66 -3.92 -5.60 -13.96
C ILE A 66 -4.08 -4.41 -13.02
N ALA A 67 -4.73 -4.61 -11.89
CA ALA A 67 -4.88 -3.58 -10.88
C ALA A 67 -3.68 -3.58 -9.93
N ASN A 68 -3.16 -2.39 -9.64
CA ASN A 68 -2.16 -2.15 -8.61
C ASN A 68 -2.87 -1.84 -7.28
N PRO A 69 -2.56 -2.53 -6.18
CA PRO A 69 -3.26 -2.37 -4.92
C PRO A 69 -3.08 -1.01 -4.26
N ASN A 70 -3.84 -0.77 -3.20
CA ASN A 70 -3.65 0.38 -2.31
C ASN A 70 -2.29 0.32 -1.63
N CYS A 71 -1.70 1.48 -1.36
CA CYS A 71 -0.35 1.62 -0.82
C CYS A 71 -0.17 0.95 0.56
N THR A 72 -1.19 0.95 1.41
CA THR A 72 -1.16 0.30 2.72
C THR A 72 -1.38 -1.21 2.63
N THR A 73 -2.13 -1.69 1.65
CA THR A 73 -2.39 -3.13 1.44
C THR A 73 -1.13 -3.91 1.02
N ILE A 74 -0.25 -3.31 0.23
CA ILE A 74 0.96 -3.95 -0.32
C ILE A 74 1.94 -4.40 0.79
N GLN A 75 1.84 -3.83 1.97
CA GLN A 75 2.81 -4.01 3.06
C GLN A 75 2.52 -5.25 3.94
N MET A 76 1.37 -5.92 3.79
CA MET A 76 0.89 -6.98 4.67
C MET A 76 0.78 -8.33 3.97
N VAL A 77 1.59 -9.35 4.28
CA VAL A 77 1.30 -10.75 3.88
C VAL A 77 2.02 -11.85 4.65
N SER A 78 1.28 -12.87 5.12
CA SER A 78 1.70 -14.23 5.56
C SER A 78 0.52 -15.08 6.07
N PRO A 79 0.64 -16.39 6.39
CA PRO A 79 -0.49 -17.29 6.72
C PRO A 79 -1.22 -16.83 7.99
N ILE A 80 -2.22 -16.02 7.80
CA ILE A 80 -2.85 -15.18 8.81
C ILE A 80 -4.32 -15.58 8.91
N GLN A 81 -4.85 -15.63 10.13
CA GLN A 81 -6.27 -15.78 10.40
C GLN A 81 -6.95 -14.43 10.58
N ARG A 82 -6.29 -13.52 11.29
CA ARG A 82 -6.80 -12.19 11.61
C ARG A 82 -5.69 -11.16 11.58
N VAL A 83 -6.00 -9.97 11.09
CA VAL A 83 -5.14 -8.79 11.12
C VAL A 83 -5.91 -7.62 11.74
N HIS A 84 -5.30 -6.99 12.73
CA HIS A 84 -5.65 -5.64 13.13
C HIS A 84 -4.49 -4.72 12.76
N VAL A 85 -4.81 -3.57 12.18
CA VAL A 85 -3.80 -2.60 11.77
C VAL A 85 -4.22 -1.18 12.10
N ALA A 86 -3.30 -0.44 12.69
CA ALA A 86 -3.39 1.01 12.79
C ALA A 86 -2.35 1.61 11.86
N THR A 87 -2.78 2.42 10.89
CA THR A 87 -1.87 3.08 9.97
C THR A 87 -1.56 4.50 10.41
N TYR A 88 -0.34 4.94 10.15
CA TYR A 88 0.17 6.29 10.39
C TYR A 88 0.62 6.83 9.04
N GLN A 89 -0.33 7.42 8.30
CA GLN A 89 -0.14 7.76 6.90
C GLN A 89 0.36 9.20 6.73
N ALA A 90 1.48 9.34 6.06
CA ALA A 90 2.11 10.62 5.77
C ALA A 90 1.27 11.52 4.85
N ALA A 91 1.52 12.82 4.92
CA ALA A 91 0.86 13.85 4.11
C ALA A 91 0.96 13.59 2.59
N SER A 92 2.04 12.95 2.15
CA SER A 92 2.28 12.57 0.76
C SER A 92 1.21 11.64 0.16
N GLY A 93 0.49 10.86 1.00
CA GLY A 93 -0.69 10.10 0.57
C GLY A 93 -1.84 10.97 0.05
N ALA A 94 -1.89 12.25 0.41
CA ALA A 94 -2.80 13.25 -0.14
C ALA A 94 -2.21 14.01 -1.36
N GLY A 95 -1.07 13.53 -1.89
CA GLY A 95 -0.36 14.10 -3.02
C GLY A 95 0.49 15.33 -2.68
N ALA A 96 1.06 15.95 -3.71
CA ALA A 96 1.95 17.11 -3.55
C ALA A 96 1.29 18.28 -2.78
N ARG A 97 -0.01 18.49 -2.95
CA ARG A 97 -0.75 19.52 -2.23
C ARG A 97 -0.84 19.24 -0.74
N GLY A 98 -0.97 17.97 -0.34
CA GLY A 98 -0.96 17.59 1.08
C GLY A 98 0.39 17.82 1.74
N MET A 99 1.49 17.51 1.06
CA MET A 99 2.85 17.81 1.56
C MET A 99 3.09 19.31 1.70
N ALA A 100 2.72 20.11 0.67
CA ALA A 100 2.87 21.55 0.70
C ALA A 100 2.06 22.18 1.84
N GLU A 101 0.81 21.75 2.05
CA GLU A 101 -0.02 22.27 3.13
C GLU A 101 0.58 21.97 4.52
N LEU A 102 1.11 20.76 4.75
CA LEU A 102 1.78 20.44 6.01
C LEU A 102 3.00 21.36 6.25
N ASP A 103 3.82 21.57 5.23
CA ASP A 103 4.99 22.45 5.30
C ASP A 103 4.61 23.92 5.57
N ASP A 104 3.59 24.40 4.88
CA ASP A 104 3.04 25.75 5.08
C ASP A 104 2.46 25.95 6.49
N GLN A 105 1.74 24.96 7.01
CA GLN A 105 1.22 24.99 8.38
C GLN A 105 2.34 25.04 9.42
N ILE A 106 3.39 24.22 9.26
CA ILE A 106 4.55 24.22 10.16
C ILE A 106 5.25 25.59 10.14
N ARG A 107 5.43 26.17 8.96
CA ARG A 107 6.07 27.49 8.80
C ARG A 107 5.22 28.62 9.39
N ALA A 108 3.89 28.60 9.19
CA ALA A 108 2.98 29.59 9.75
C ALA A 108 3.03 29.56 11.29
N ILE A 109 2.92 28.37 11.89
CA ILE A 109 3.01 28.20 13.33
C ILE A 109 4.36 28.68 13.87
N GLY A 110 5.47 28.36 13.16
CA GLY A 110 6.82 28.82 13.51
C GLY A 110 6.98 30.35 13.52
N ARG A 111 6.13 31.08 12.76
CA ARG A 111 6.07 32.54 12.77
C ARG A 111 5.03 33.12 13.74
N GLY A 112 4.30 32.26 14.47
CA GLY A 112 3.19 32.66 15.36
C GLY A 112 1.93 33.06 14.58
N GLU A 113 1.76 32.60 13.35
CA GLU A 113 0.61 32.85 12.50
C GLU A 113 -0.39 31.67 12.58
N GLU A 114 -1.65 31.93 12.31
CA GLU A 114 -2.69 30.89 12.18
C GLU A 114 -2.45 30.07 10.91
N PRO A 115 -2.35 28.71 11.02
CA PRO A 115 -2.15 27.85 9.86
C PRO A 115 -3.42 27.74 9.00
N GLU A 116 -3.26 27.81 7.69
CA GLU A 116 -4.38 27.64 6.76
C GLU A 116 -4.68 26.15 6.53
N VAL A 117 -5.95 25.76 6.49
CA VAL A 117 -6.43 24.40 6.22
C VAL A 117 -7.19 24.40 4.89
N LYS A 118 -6.68 23.63 3.90
CA LYS A 118 -7.23 23.60 2.53
C LYS A 118 -7.51 22.18 2.03
N LYS A 119 -6.53 21.27 2.19
CA LYS A 119 -6.56 19.90 1.65
C LYS A 119 -7.05 18.90 2.67
N PHE A 120 -6.66 19.05 3.92
CA PHE A 120 -7.10 18.20 5.02
C PHE A 120 -8.40 18.73 5.66
N ALA A 121 -9.10 17.88 6.40
CA ALA A 121 -10.32 18.29 7.11
C ALA A 121 -10.03 19.21 8.30
N TYR A 122 -8.82 19.11 8.85
CA TYR A 122 -8.34 19.89 10.00
C TYR A 122 -6.86 20.20 9.83
N GLN A 123 -6.34 21.12 10.65
CA GLN A 123 -4.90 21.33 10.79
C GLN A 123 -4.21 20.00 11.02
N LEU A 124 -3.18 19.70 10.23
CA LEU A 124 -2.39 18.48 10.38
C LEU A 124 -1.13 18.69 11.22
N ALA A 125 -0.47 19.85 11.10
CA ALA A 125 0.69 20.17 11.93
C ALA A 125 0.34 20.08 13.42
N TYR A 126 1.12 19.30 14.19
CA TYR A 126 0.91 18.99 15.61
C TYR A 126 -0.42 18.26 15.93
N ASN A 127 -1.00 17.55 14.97
CA ASN A 127 -2.29 16.87 15.12
C ASN A 127 -2.28 15.46 14.48
N LEU A 128 -3.23 14.63 14.88
CA LEU A 128 -3.57 13.36 14.26
C LEU A 128 -5.02 13.42 13.77
N ILE A 129 -5.25 13.08 12.50
CA ILE A 129 -6.61 13.06 11.94
C ILE A 129 -7.00 11.60 11.71
N PRO A 130 -7.91 11.01 12.51
CA PRO A 130 -8.32 9.61 12.41
C PRO A 130 -9.36 9.42 11.28
N GLN A 131 -9.04 9.94 10.12
CA GLN A 131 -9.86 9.84 8.92
C GLN A 131 -8.97 9.98 7.68
N ILE A 132 -9.01 8.97 6.81
CA ILE A 132 -8.44 9.03 5.47
C ILE A 132 -9.52 8.60 4.49
N ASP A 133 -9.77 9.43 3.45
CA ASP A 133 -10.90 9.30 2.53
C ASP A 133 -12.25 9.60 3.24
N VAL A 134 -13.37 9.39 2.55
CA VAL A 134 -14.72 9.64 3.06
C VAL A 134 -15.24 8.44 3.83
N PHE A 135 -16.13 8.68 4.78
CA PHE A 135 -16.85 7.61 5.47
C PHE A 135 -17.78 6.87 4.51
N ALA A 136 -17.92 5.58 4.74
CA ALA A 136 -18.83 4.67 4.07
C ALA A 136 -19.76 4.02 5.10
N ASP A 137 -20.31 2.86 4.80
CA ASP A 137 -21.20 2.13 5.71
C ASP A 137 -20.44 1.65 6.96
N ASP A 138 -21.16 1.47 8.05
CA ASP A 138 -20.64 1.01 9.35
C ASP A 138 -19.54 1.91 9.96
N ASP A 139 -19.54 3.21 9.63
CA ASP A 139 -18.58 4.21 10.12
C ASP A 139 -17.11 3.96 9.76
N TYR A 140 -16.84 3.02 8.85
CA TYR A 140 -15.51 2.86 8.26
C TYR A 140 -15.27 3.86 7.15
N THR A 141 -14.01 4.29 6.99
CA THR A 141 -13.61 5.08 5.81
C THR A 141 -13.39 4.15 4.60
N LYS A 142 -13.49 4.72 3.39
CA LYS A 142 -13.16 3.95 2.16
C LYS A 142 -11.73 3.43 2.16
N GLU A 143 -10.80 4.13 2.79
CA GLU A 143 -9.41 3.67 2.92
C GLU A 143 -9.33 2.40 3.76
N GLU A 144 -10.03 2.32 4.88
CA GLU A 144 -10.09 1.16 5.75
C GLU A 144 -10.78 -0.03 5.07
N LEU A 145 -11.86 0.21 4.33
CA LEU A 145 -12.53 -0.82 3.54
C LEU A 145 -11.65 -1.34 2.38
N LYS A 146 -10.80 -0.50 1.77
CA LYS A 146 -9.80 -0.96 0.79
C LYS A 146 -8.85 -1.98 1.44
N MET A 147 -8.33 -1.68 2.63
CA MET A 147 -7.47 -2.64 3.34
C MET A 147 -8.18 -3.97 3.59
N TYR A 148 -9.43 -3.95 4.02
CA TYR A 148 -10.23 -5.16 4.23
C TYR A 148 -10.40 -5.98 2.95
N HIS A 149 -10.87 -5.35 1.87
CA HIS A 149 -11.21 -6.06 0.63
C HIS A 149 -9.98 -6.47 -0.18
N GLU A 150 -9.01 -5.55 -0.33
CA GLU A 150 -7.82 -5.79 -1.14
C GLU A 150 -6.91 -6.85 -0.54
N THR A 151 -6.69 -6.82 0.79
CA THR A 151 -5.89 -7.84 1.48
C THR A 151 -6.46 -9.23 1.26
N ARG A 152 -7.76 -9.41 1.43
CA ARG A 152 -8.45 -10.70 1.21
C ARG A 152 -8.32 -11.17 -0.24
N LYS A 153 -8.46 -10.27 -1.20
CA LYS A 153 -8.33 -10.57 -2.64
C LYS A 153 -6.90 -11.00 -2.99
N ILE A 154 -5.89 -10.28 -2.54
CA ILE A 154 -4.46 -10.57 -2.81
C ILE A 154 -4.06 -11.90 -2.16
N MET A 155 -4.55 -12.15 -0.94
CA MET A 155 -4.24 -13.35 -0.18
C MET A 155 -5.03 -14.58 -0.60
N HIS A 156 -6.03 -14.44 -1.49
CA HIS A 156 -7.00 -15.50 -1.80
C HIS A 156 -7.59 -16.16 -0.55
N SER A 157 -7.91 -15.39 0.47
CA SER A 157 -8.28 -15.87 1.79
C SER A 157 -9.41 -15.06 2.41
N ASP A 158 -10.27 -15.74 3.18
CA ASP A 158 -11.32 -15.10 3.98
C ASP A 158 -10.83 -14.57 5.34
N LEU A 159 -9.55 -14.21 5.41
CA LEU A 159 -8.95 -13.68 6.63
C LEU A 159 -9.72 -12.45 7.16
N GLN A 160 -9.75 -12.30 8.47
CA GLN A 160 -10.42 -11.20 9.13
C GLN A 160 -9.46 -10.00 9.22
N VAL A 161 -9.87 -8.85 8.67
CA VAL A 161 -9.08 -7.62 8.69
C VAL A 161 -9.90 -6.51 9.34
N SER A 162 -9.29 -5.76 10.23
CA SER A 162 -9.83 -4.49 10.73
C SER A 162 -8.74 -3.44 10.73
N ALA A 163 -9.03 -2.26 10.21
CA ALA A 163 -8.08 -1.17 10.07
C ALA A 163 -8.60 0.12 10.73
N THR A 164 -7.69 0.91 11.27
CA THR A 164 -7.91 2.32 11.59
C THR A 164 -6.85 3.15 10.88
N CYS A 165 -7.26 4.02 9.99
CA CYS A 165 -6.36 4.81 9.16
C CYS A 165 -6.24 6.25 9.68
N VAL A 166 -5.03 6.63 10.08
CA VAL A 166 -4.75 7.94 10.70
C VAL A 166 -3.78 8.74 9.83
N ARG A 167 -4.14 9.99 9.52
CA ARG A 167 -3.23 10.95 8.91
C ARG A 167 -2.35 11.58 9.99
N VAL A 168 -1.02 11.53 9.77
CA VAL A 168 -0.03 12.04 10.72
C VAL A 168 0.81 13.17 10.12
N PRO A 169 1.39 14.08 10.94
CA PRO A 169 2.19 15.21 10.48
C PRO A 169 3.62 14.77 10.08
N VAL A 170 3.69 13.78 9.21
CA VAL A 170 4.90 13.25 8.57
C VAL A 170 4.80 13.53 7.08
N THR A 171 5.85 14.05 6.48
CA THR A 171 5.80 14.46 5.08
C THR A 171 5.68 13.27 4.14
N ARG A 172 6.50 12.20 4.34
CA ARG A 172 6.62 11.06 3.44
C ARG A 172 6.93 9.76 4.19
N ALA A 173 6.60 8.64 3.61
CA ALA A 173 6.62 7.29 4.13
C ALA A 173 5.51 7.00 5.16
N HIS A 174 4.72 5.96 4.87
CA HIS A 174 3.68 5.45 5.76
C HIS A 174 4.26 4.49 6.78
N SER A 175 3.66 4.47 7.94
CA SER A 175 3.95 3.48 8.98
C SER A 175 2.69 2.73 9.38
N GLU A 176 2.86 1.51 9.85
CA GLU A 176 1.75 0.65 10.29
C GLU A 176 2.14 -0.11 11.55
N ALA A 177 1.27 -0.09 12.54
CA ALA A 177 1.31 -1.01 13.68
C ALA A 177 0.38 -2.17 13.35
N ILE A 178 0.94 -3.38 13.26
CA ILE A 178 0.23 -4.55 12.77
C ILE A 178 0.20 -5.61 13.87
N TRP A 179 -1.01 -6.13 14.13
CA TRP A 179 -1.28 -7.29 14.96
C TRP A 179 -1.80 -8.42 14.07
N VAL A 180 -1.14 -9.55 14.14
CA VAL A 180 -1.47 -10.73 13.35
C VAL A 180 -1.75 -11.89 14.27
N GLU A 181 -2.88 -12.56 14.09
CA GLU A 181 -3.21 -13.81 14.72
C GLU A 181 -3.19 -14.93 13.68
N THR A 182 -2.53 -16.02 14.00
CA THR A 182 -2.40 -17.20 13.13
C THR A 182 -3.21 -18.38 13.66
N THR A 183 -3.42 -19.38 12.84
CA THR A 183 -4.16 -20.60 13.24
C THR A 183 -3.41 -21.39 14.31
N GLU A 184 -2.07 -21.37 14.26
CA GLU A 184 -1.19 -22.03 15.22
C GLU A 184 -0.14 -21.04 15.75
N PRO A 185 0.39 -21.25 16.98
CA PRO A 185 1.46 -20.41 17.50
C PRO A 185 2.70 -20.42 16.59
N LEU A 186 3.31 -19.25 16.41
CA LEU A 186 4.54 -19.12 15.63
C LEU A 186 5.75 -18.90 16.55
N GLU A 187 6.88 -19.48 16.19
CA GLU A 187 8.16 -19.17 16.82
C GLU A 187 8.73 -17.85 16.26
N LEU A 188 9.06 -16.90 17.15
CA LEU A 188 9.50 -15.56 16.72
C LEU A 188 10.76 -15.60 15.86
N ASP A 189 11.70 -16.51 16.14
CA ASP A 189 12.92 -16.63 15.34
C ASP A 189 12.62 -17.14 13.93
N ALA A 190 11.64 -18.03 13.78
CA ALA A 190 11.17 -18.48 12.47
C ALA A 190 10.53 -17.31 11.70
N VAL A 191 9.76 -16.45 12.39
CA VAL A 191 9.15 -15.25 11.78
C VAL A 191 10.23 -14.24 11.39
N ARG A 192 11.25 -14.00 12.24
CA ARG A 192 12.39 -13.14 11.89
C ARG A 192 13.12 -13.63 10.64
N GLU A 193 13.36 -14.94 10.59
CA GLU A 193 14.03 -15.56 9.45
C GLU A 193 13.18 -15.47 8.16
N ALA A 194 11.87 -15.62 8.28
CA ALA A 194 10.95 -15.40 7.16
C ALA A 194 11.04 -13.97 6.62
N PHE A 195 11.02 -12.96 7.50
CA PHE A 195 11.20 -11.57 7.08
C PHE A 195 12.56 -11.30 6.45
N ARG A 196 13.66 -11.89 6.96
CA ARG A 196 15.00 -11.74 6.37
C ARG A 196 15.10 -12.31 4.95
N LYS A 197 14.35 -13.36 4.66
CA LYS A 197 14.34 -14.05 3.36
C LYS A 197 13.31 -13.48 2.38
N ALA A 198 12.35 -12.73 2.87
CA ALA A 198 11.28 -12.21 2.04
C ALA A 198 11.81 -11.15 1.06
N PRO A 199 11.56 -11.32 -0.24
CA PRO A 199 11.98 -10.32 -1.23
C PRO A 199 11.32 -8.98 -0.96
N GLY A 200 12.06 -7.89 -1.17
CA GLY A 200 11.54 -6.53 -0.97
C GLY A 200 11.35 -6.10 0.48
N ILE A 201 11.73 -6.94 1.46
CA ILE A 201 11.64 -6.64 2.89
C ILE A 201 13.04 -6.51 3.50
N VAL A 202 13.20 -5.56 4.41
CA VAL A 202 14.38 -5.39 5.26
C VAL A 202 13.95 -5.47 6.72
N LEU A 203 14.46 -6.46 7.44
CA LEU A 203 14.27 -6.54 8.88
C LEU A 203 15.27 -5.62 9.58
N GLN A 204 14.74 -4.60 10.26
CA GLN A 204 15.48 -3.63 11.05
C GLN A 204 14.92 -3.68 12.49
N ASP A 205 15.40 -4.61 13.29
CA ASP A 205 14.79 -4.99 14.58
C ASP A 205 15.86 -5.28 15.63
N ASP A 206 16.43 -4.23 16.20
CA ASP A 206 17.32 -4.28 17.36
C ASP A 206 16.84 -3.25 18.40
N PRO A 207 15.92 -3.66 19.30
CA PRO A 207 15.37 -2.77 20.32
C PRO A 207 16.40 -2.34 21.39
N GLU A 208 17.46 -3.11 21.63
CA GLU A 208 18.49 -2.80 22.63
C GLU A 208 19.32 -1.61 22.16
N ASP A 209 19.69 -1.59 20.89
CA ASP A 209 20.40 -0.47 20.25
C ASP A 209 19.45 0.60 19.69
N GLN A 210 18.15 0.53 19.95
CA GLN A 210 17.11 1.44 19.44
C GLN A 210 17.03 1.48 17.92
N VAL A 211 17.36 0.38 17.24
CA VAL A 211 17.31 0.26 15.78
C VAL A 211 15.97 -0.31 15.34
N TYR A 212 15.15 0.52 14.75
CA TYR A 212 13.83 0.18 14.18
C TYR A 212 13.47 1.16 13.05
N PRO A 213 12.60 0.79 12.13
CA PRO A 213 12.28 1.65 10.98
C PRO A 213 11.46 2.87 11.40
N MET A 214 11.84 4.03 10.84
CA MET A 214 11.14 5.29 11.03
C MET A 214 10.96 6.02 9.70
N PRO A 215 9.83 6.72 9.47
CA PRO A 215 9.53 7.41 8.20
C PRO A 215 10.66 8.34 7.74
N LEU A 216 11.27 9.08 8.68
CA LEU A 216 12.35 10.03 8.38
C LEU A 216 13.54 9.37 7.64
N PHE A 217 13.85 8.12 7.96
CA PHE A 217 15.03 7.41 7.41
C PHE A 217 14.66 6.44 6.28
N ILE A 218 13.36 6.16 6.10
CA ILE A 218 12.87 5.21 5.10
C ILE A 218 12.30 5.91 3.86
N ALA A 219 11.93 7.18 3.96
CA ALA A 219 11.52 7.98 2.80
C ALA A 219 12.54 7.82 1.65
N GLU A 220 12.02 7.67 0.42
CA GLU A 220 12.78 7.47 -0.82
C GLU A 220 13.49 6.11 -0.98
N LYS A 221 13.31 5.18 -0.06
CA LYS A 221 13.85 3.82 -0.19
C LYS A 221 12.82 2.87 -0.82
N ASP A 222 13.32 1.85 -1.54
CA ASP A 222 12.47 0.90 -2.26
C ASP A 222 11.89 -0.20 -1.37
N PRO A 223 12.65 -0.79 -0.41
CA PRO A 223 12.13 -1.88 0.42
C PRO A 223 11.06 -1.44 1.42
N VAL A 224 10.27 -2.42 1.84
CA VAL A 224 9.46 -2.35 3.06
C VAL A 224 10.36 -2.69 4.25
N TYR A 225 10.37 -1.86 5.27
CA TYR A 225 11.15 -2.07 6.48
C TYR A 225 10.25 -2.57 7.61
N VAL A 226 10.64 -3.65 8.26
CA VAL A 226 9.93 -4.27 9.38
C VAL A 226 10.80 -4.26 10.62
N GLY A 227 10.21 -3.97 11.77
CA GLY A 227 10.89 -4.01 13.06
C GLY A 227 9.89 -4.08 14.21
N ARG A 228 10.40 -4.02 15.45
CA ARG A 228 9.58 -4.14 16.66
C ARG A 228 8.76 -5.44 16.68
N LEU A 229 9.30 -6.53 16.10
CA LEU A 229 8.67 -7.85 16.09
C LEU A 229 8.68 -8.46 17.49
N ARG A 230 7.52 -8.83 17.97
CA ARG A 230 7.32 -9.42 19.31
C ARG A 230 6.04 -10.25 19.37
N ARG A 231 5.92 -11.09 20.41
CA ARG A 231 4.68 -11.80 20.72
C ARG A 231 3.59 -10.81 21.12
N ASP A 232 2.38 -11.07 20.70
CA ASP A 232 1.21 -10.39 21.23
C ASP A 232 0.92 -10.88 22.65
N LEU A 233 0.81 -9.96 23.59
CA LEU A 233 0.51 -10.30 24.99
C LEU A 233 -0.96 -10.71 25.19
N SER A 234 -1.84 -10.40 24.25
CA SER A 234 -3.26 -10.70 24.31
C SER A 234 -3.64 -12.03 23.69
N SER A 235 -2.77 -12.62 22.85
CA SER A 235 -3.01 -13.89 22.17
C SER A 235 -1.75 -14.75 22.08
N PRO A 236 -1.79 -16.03 22.52
CA PRO A 236 -0.64 -16.94 22.39
C PRO A 236 -0.31 -17.29 20.92
N LYS A 237 -1.23 -17.03 20.00
CA LYS A 237 -1.08 -17.23 18.56
C LYS A 237 -0.80 -15.91 17.83
N GLY A 238 -0.65 -14.83 18.58
CA GLY A 238 -0.47 -13.47 18.08
C GLY A 238 0.98 -13.05 18.00
N ILE A 239 1.29 -12.29 16.98
CA ILE A 239 2.52 -11.50 16.84
C ILE A 239 2.15 -10.07 16.51
N THR A 240 3.01 -9.14 16.88
CA THR A 240 2.87 -7.75 16.49
C THR A 240 4.20 -7.19 16.02
N PHE A 241 4.14 -6.30 15.03
CA PHE A 241 5.32 -5.67 14.46
C PHE A 241 4.99 -4.26 13.93
N TRP A 242 6.03 -3.53 13.62
CA TRP A 242 5.98 -2.21 13.03
C TRP A 242 6.53 -2.28 11.62
N CYS A 243 5.82 -1.64 10.68
CA CYS A 243 6.18 -1.60 9.28
C CYS A 243 6.30 -0.15 8.81
N VAL A 244 7.29 0.13 7.97
CA VAL A 244 7.47 1.45 7.33
C VAL A 244 7.85 1.26 5.88
N SER A 245 7.18 1.96 4.98
CA SER A 245 7.59 2.01 3.57
C SER A 245 7.25 3.33 2.90
N ASP A 246 7.96 3.63 1.83
CA ASP A 246 7.64 4.77 0.98
C ASP A 246 6.46 4.44 0.06
N GLN A 247 5.29 5.01 0.36
CA GLN A 247 4.05 4.73 -0.37
C GLN A 247 4.05 5.28 -1.81
N ILE A 248 4.94 6.21 -2.16
CA ILE A 248 5.09 6.70 -3.53
C ILE A 248 5.85 5.68 -4.37
N LYS A 249 6.82 4.99 -3.75
CA LYS A 249 7.60 3.93 -4.40
C LYS A 249 6.90 2.58 -4.32
N LYS A 250 7.15 1.79 -3.29
CA LYS A 250 6.61 0.43 -3.17
C LYS A 250 5.09 0.42 -3.11
N GLY A 251 4.48 1.38 -2.44
CA GLY A 251 3.03 1.51 -2.37
C GLY A 251 2.33 1.90 -3.69
N ALA A 252 3.07 2.29 -4.73
CA ALA A 252 2.49 2.76 -5.99
C ALA A 252 3.36 2.45 -7.20
N ALA A 253 4.30 3.33 -7.55
CA ALA A 253 5.03 3.28 -8.82
C ALA A 253 5.93 2.05 -8.94
N LEU A 254 6.69 1.71 -7.91
CA LEU A 254 7.60 0.57 -7.94
C LEU A 254 6.85 -0.75 -8.09
N ASN A 255 5.74 -0.95 -7.38
CA ASN A 255 4.94 -2.17 -7.50
C ASN A 255 4.40 -2.35 -8.92
N ALA A 256 3.93 -1.28 -9.55
CA ALA A 256 3.47 -1.33 -10.94
C ALA A 256 4.61 -1.69 -11.91
N VAL A 257 5.81 -1.13 -11.72
CA VAL A 257 7.00 -1.48 -12.51
C VAL A 257 7.38 -2.95 -12.32
N GLN A 258 7.40 -3.45 -11.08
CA GLN A 258 7.70 -4.86 -10.78
C GLN A 258 6.69 -5.83 -11.42
N ILE A 259 5.41 -5.46 -11.52
CA ILE A 259 4.41 -6.23 -12.27
C ILE A 259 4.83 -6.31 -13.74
N ALA A 260 5.21 -5.21 -14.37
CA ALA A 260 5.65 -5.18 -15.74
C ALA A 260 6.94 -6.02 -15.96
N GLU A 261 7.92 -5.88 -15.08
CA GLU A 261 9.15 -6.68 -15.09
C GLU A 261 8.86 -8.18 -15.02
N TYR A 262 7.92 -8.58 -14.14
CA TYR A 262 7.48 -9.96 -14.03
C TYR A 262 6.86 -10.46 -15.35
N LEU A 263 5.98 -9.69 -15.98
CA LEU A 263 5.37 -10.06 -17.26
C LEU A 263 6.42 -10.21 -18.38
N VAL A 264 7.41 -9.33 -18.43
CA VAL A 264 8.55 -9.42 -19.36
C VAL A 264 9.34 -10.71 -19.11
N ALA A 265 9.69 -10.99 -17.86
CA ALA A 265 10.45 -12.18 -17.47
C ALA A 265 9.72 -13.50 -17.81
N GLN A 266 8.38 -13.51 -17.71
CA GLN A 266 7.55 -14.64 -18.09
C GLN A 266 7.28 -14.74 -19.62
N GLY A 267 7.75 -13.79 -20.41
CA GLY A 267 7.45 -13.73 -21.85
C GLY A 267 5.95 -13.58 -22.15
N SER A 268 5.20 -13.00 -21.20
CA SER A 268 3.73 -12.91 -21.23
C SER A 268 3.20 -11.66 -21.93
N LEU A 269 4.07 -10.79 -22.43
CA LEU A 269 3.72 -9.68 -23.29
C LEU A 269 3.68 -10.16 -24.75
N SER A 270 2.70 -9.68 -25.53
CA SER A 270 2.60 -10.01 -26.94
C SER A 270 3.85 -9.49 -27.67
N LYS A 271 4.60 -10.37 -28.31
CA LYS A 271 5.58 -9.91 -29.31
C LYS A 271 4.78 -9.31 -30.47
N LYS A 272 4.84 -8.03 -30.62
CA LYS A 272 4.30 -7.31 -31.80
C LYS A 272 5.33 -7.28 -32.91
#